data_34d4957fbb3f99477bf9bb1f7e9a783d
#
_entry.id   34d4957fbb3f99477bf9bb1f7e9a783d
#
_cell.length_a   1.000
_cell.length_b   1.000
_cell.length_c   1.000
_cell.angle_alpha   90.00
_cell.angle_beta   90.00
_cell.angle_gamma   90.00
#
_symmetry.space_group_name_H-M   'P 1'
#
loop_
_entity.id
_entity.type
_entity.pdbx_description
1 polymer ?
#
loop_
_entity_poly.entity_id
_entity_poly.type
_entity_poly.pdbx_seq_one_letter_code
_entity_poly.pdbx_strand_id
1 'polypeptide(L)'
;MSDRIARIHAREILDSRGNPTVEVELHLESGAHGTAAVPSGASTGAHEAVERRDGDTRRFGGKGVLQAVAAVNDEIAGALTGKSVDDQRALDAQLIALDGTANKGRLGANALLGVSLAAAHARAALHGVELYEEIGGETAQTLPVPLLNILNGGKHAANSTDFQEFMVVPVGFTTYAEGLRAGAEIFAALRTHLHDRGLATGQGDEGGFAPSLPSNEAALEALMTAIERAGYKPGEQIGIAIDAAATELLTADGRYTLEREGRTLESGELIDLWAGWCAKFPIISLEDGLAEDDWSGWSALVQRIGGTVQVVGDDLLVTNVERIQRGIKDRAATALLVKPNQIGTLTETLDAISTARGAGWSTILSHRSGETEDTTIADLAVATNAGQIKTGAPSRSERVAKLNRLLRIEDLLGDRAVYLGRAAFARSGGLK
;
A
#
# COMPACT_ATOMS: atom_id res chain seq x y z
N MET A 1 -5.20 34.53 -2.59
CA MET A 1 -5.25 34.44 -1.09
C MET A 1 -3.83 34.12 -0.60
N SER A 2 -3.53 34.36 0.70
CA SER A 2 -2.18 34.03 1.19
C SER A 2 -1.99 32.51 1.26
N ASP A 3 -0.88 32.04 0.71
CA ASP A 3 -0.41 30.65 0.69
C ASP A 3 0.58 30.35 1.85
N ARG A 4 0.76 31.33 2.77
CA ARG A 4 1.71 31.20 3.87
C ARG A 4 1.14 30.40 5.01
N ILE A 5 2.00 29.56 5.60
CA ILE A 5 1.68 28.74 6.76
C ILE A 5 1.53 29.67 7.99
N ALA A 6 0.33 29.69 8.57
CA ALA A 6 0.03 30.41 9.81
C ALA A 6 0.33 29.54 11.04
N ARG A 7 0.04 28.24 10.97
CA ARG A 7 0.19 27.31 12.08
C ARG A 7 0.36 25.88 11.59
N ILE A 8 1.21 25.11 12.26
CA ILE A 8 1.29 23.66 12.16
C ILE A 8 1.06 23.09 13.56
N HIS A 9 0.24 22.04 13.65
CA HIS A 9 -0.02 21.38 14.92
C HIS A 9 -0.18 19.86 14.71
N ALA A 10 0.56 19.10 15.51
CA ALA A 10 0.44 17.65 15.52
C ALA A 10 -0.15 17.15 16.84
N ARG A 11 -0.82 16.00 16.76
CA ARG A 11 -1.29 15.24 17.91
C ARG A 11 -1.06 13.75 17.74
N GLU A 12 -1.05 13.05 18.86
CA GLU A 12 -1.10 11.59 18.89
C GLU A 12 -2.56 11.16 18.73
N ILE A 13 -2.83 10.28 17.76
CA ILE A 13 -4.13 9.61 17.54
C ILE A 13 -3.94 8.10 17.59
N LEU A 14 -5.00 7.31 17.48
CA LEU A 14 -4.92 5.85 17.42
C LEU A 14 -5.09 5.34 15.98
N ASP A 15 -4.27 4.36 15.61
CA ASP A 15 -4.44 3.57 14.39
C ASP A 15 -5.50 2.46 14.57
N SER A 16 -5.83 1.74 13.52
CA SER A 16 -6.82 0.64 13.49
C SER A 16 -6.47 -0.55 14.39
N ARG A 17 -5.23 -0.62 14.89
CA ARG A 17 -4.76 -1.63 15.84
C ARG A 17 -4.76 -1.12 17.29
N GLY A 18 -5.17 0.14 17.51
CA GLY A 18 -5.12 0.80 18.82
C GLY A 18 -3.72 1.23 19.23
N ASN A 19 -2.76 1.29 18.30
CA ASN A 19 -1.44 1.86 18.54
C ASN A 19 -1.44 3.36 18.22
N PRO A 20 -0.63 4.18 18.91
CA PRO A 20 -0.48 5.59 18.59
C PRO A 20 0.12 5.81 17.20
N THR A 21 -0.36 6.87 16.54
CA THR A 21 0.25 7.43 15.33
C THR A 21 0.10 8.95 15.31
N VAL A 22 0.70 9.62 14.31
CA VAL A 22 0.77 11.07 14.19
C VAL A 22 -0.32 11.58 13.26
N GLU A 23 -1.08 12.57 13.71
CA GLU A 23 -1.92 13.42 12.86
C GLU A 23 -1.40 14.84 12.88
N VAL A 24 -1.35 15.50 11.72
CA VAL A 24 -0.89 16.88 11.55
C VAL A 24 -1.99 17.72 10.92
N GLU A 25 -2.24 18.89 11.51
CA GLU A 25 -3.04 19.98 10.94
C GLU A 25 -2.13 21.11 10.49
N LEU A 26 -2.32 21.64 9.30
CA LEU A 26 -1.63 22.80 8.76
C LEU A 26 -2.65 23.85 8.32
N HIS A 27 -2.54 25.05 8.89
CA HIS A 27 -3.41 26.17 8.59
C HIS A 27 -2.64 27.26 7.85
N LEU A 28 -3.26 27.85 6.83
CA LEU A 28 -2.76 28.99 6.07
C LEU A 28 -3.32 30.31 6.60
N GLU A 29 -2.63 31.42 6.33
CA GLU A 29 -3.10 32.77 6.66
C GLU A 29 -4.42 33.10 5.94
N SER A 30 -4.71 32.47 4.81
CA SER A 30 -6.00 32.60 4.09
C SER A 30 -7.18 31.97 4.83
N GLY A 31 -6.94 31.16 5.85
CA GLY A 31 -7.94 30.31 6.52
C GLY A 31 -8.12 28.92 5.92
N ALA A 32 -7.54 28.64 4.74
CA ALA A 32 -7.48 27.28 4.22
C ALA A 32 -6.62 26.40 5.15
N HIS A 33 -6.98 25.12 5.25
CA HIS A 33 -6.26 24.18 6.10
C HIS A 33 -6.27 22.77 5.50
N GLY A 34 -5.32 21.96 5.92
CA GLY A 34 -5.21 20.54 5.56
C GLY A 34 -4.86 19.70 6.78
N THR A 35 -5.33 18.49 6.79
CA THR A 35 -5.05 17.49 7.83
C THR A 35 -4.57 16.21 7.18
N ALA A 36 -3.60 15.55 7.80
CA ALA A 36 -3.12 14.24 7.38
C ALA A 36 -2.78 13.37 8.58
N ALA A 37 -3.18 12.10 8.52
CA ALA A 37 -2.85 11.10 9.52
C ALA A 37 -1.95 10.02 8.92
N VAL A 38 -0.84 9.73 9.58
CA VAL A 38 0.20 8.84 9.05
C VAL A 38 -0.08 7.39 9.45
N PRO A 39 -0.11 6.43 8.51
CA PRO A 39 -0.26 5.02 8.84
C PRO A 39 1.03 4.40 9.41
N SER A 40 0.91 3.19 9.99
CA SER A 40 2.02 2.44 10.60
C SER A 40 2.04 0.98 10.17
N GLY A 41 3.21 0.44 9.83
CA GLY A 41 3.37 -0.97 9.45
C GLY A 41 3.36 -1.95 10.64
N ALA A 42 3.00 -3.22 10.39
CA ALA A 42 3.26 -4.35 11.29
C ALA A 42 4.55 -5.07 10.89
N SER A 43 4.67 -5.43 9.62
CA SER A 43 5.93 -5.78 8.97
C SER A 43 6.56 -4.51 8.40
N THR A 44 7.86 -4.35 8.54
CA THR A 44 8.59 -3.19 8.00
C THR A 44 9.86 -3.70 7.34
N GLY A 45 10.10 -3.31 6.09
CA GLY A 45 11.34 -3.58 5.39
C GLY A 45 12.53 -2.94 6.12
N ALA A 46 13.66 -3.64 6.17
CA ALA A 46 14.86 -3.17 6.88
C ALA A 46 15.40 -1.82 6.35
N HIS A 47 15.00 -1.45 5.14
CA HIS A 47 15.48 -0.25 4.44
C HIS A 47 14.47 0.91 4.43
N GLU A 48 13.34 0.79 5.15
CA GLU A 48 12.36 1.88 5.28
C GLU A 48 12.93 3.09 6.04
N ALA A 49 12.40 4.27 5.75
CA ALA A 49 12.63 5.45 6.58
C ALA A 49 12.09 5.22 8.00
N VAL A 50 12.74 5.82 8.99
CA VAL A 50 12.48 5.52 10.41
C VAL A 50 11.17 6.14 10.88
N GLU A 51 10.24 5.30 11.28
CA GLU A 51 9.09 5.71 12.09
C GLU A 51 9.56 5.98 13.53
N ARG A 52 9.49 7.23 13.96
CA ARG A 52 9.96 7.60 15.30
C ARG A 52 8.95 7.20 16.37
N ARG A 53 9.40 6.32 17.29
CA ARG A 53 8.66 5.86 18.45
C ARG A 53 9.35 6.30 19.76
N ASP A 54 8.57 6.49 20.81
CA ASP A 54 9.09 7.03 22.10
C ASP A 54 9.98 6.03 22.84
N GLY A 55 9.72 4.71 22.70
CA GLY A 55 10.44 3.67 23.42
C GLY A 55 10.11 3.58 24.91
N ASP A 56 9.26 4.46 25.46
CA ASP A 56 8.81 4.40 26.87
C ASP A 56 7.77 3.28 27.06
N THR A 57 8.23 2.16 27.59
CA THR A 57 7.39 0.97 27.79
C THR A 57 6.20 1.18 28.72
N ARG A 58 6.17 2.27 29.52
CA ARG A 58 5.05 2.66 30.40
C ARG A 58 3.86 3.25 29.61
N ARG A 59 4.11 3.69 28.37
CA ARG A 59 3.07 4.21 27.46
C ARG A 59 2.99 3.33 26.21
N PHE A 60 1.81 2.77 25.94
CA PHE A 60 1.55 1.94 24.76
C PHE A 60 2.63 0.87 24.49
N GLY A 61 3.25 0.32 25.55
CA GLY A 61 4.33 -0.67 25.40
C GLY A 61 5.55 -0.18 24.62
N GLY A 62 5.84 1.14 24.65
CA GLY A 62 6.95 1.74 23.91
C GLY A 62 6.59 2.33 22.55
N LYS A 63 5.34 2.12 22.10
CA LYS A 63 4.88 2.55 20.76
C LYS A 63 4.36 3.99 20.69
N GLY A 64 4.44 4.79 21.78
CA GLY A 64 4.07 6.20 21.79
C GLY A 64 4.78 7.01 20.70
N VAL A 65 4.20 8.14 20.27
CA VAL A 65 4.75 9.01 19.21
C VAL A 65 4.90 10.47 19.65
N LEU A 66 4.94 10.74 20.97
CA LEU A 66 5.05 12.09 21.48
C LEU A 66 6.36 12.80 21.06
N GLN A 67 7.45 12.05 20.82
CA GLN A 67 8.69 12.64 20.29
C GLN A 67 8.52 13.13 18.85
N ALA A 68 7.78 12.38 18.01
CA ALA A 68 7.45 12.81 16.65
C ALA A 68 6.48 14.00 16.67
N VAL A 69 5.48 13.98 17.55
CA VAL A 69 4.55 15.10 17.78
C VAL A 69 5.29 16.36 18.23
N ALA A 70 6.23 16.26 19.17
CA ALA A 70 7.06 17.37 19.62
C ALA A 70 7.95 17.90 18.49
N ALA A 71 8.55 17.02 17.67
CA ALA A 71 9.34 17.44 16.51
C ALA A 71 8.52 18.30 15.53
N VAL A 72 7.25 17.94 15.29
CA VAL A 72 6.35 18.76 14.45
C VAL A 72 6.01 20.08 15.14
N ASN A 73 5.57 20.05 16.41
CA ASN A 73 5.02 21.22 17.10
C ASN A 73 6.09 22.28 17.43
N ASP A 74 7.33 21.85 17.63
CA ASP A 74 8.43 22.75 18.04
C ASP A 74 9.32 23.08 16.83
N GLU A 75 10.12 22.12 16.36
CA GLU A 75 11.19 22.40 15.39
C GLU A 75 10.65 22.60 13.98
N ILE A 76 9.78 21.70 13.48
CA ILE A 76 9.25 21.82 12.12
C ILE A 76 8.32 23.02 12.00
N ALA A 77 7.43 23.23 12.97
CA ALA A 77 6.55 24.41 12.98
C ALA A 77 7.36 25.71 13.04
N GLY A 78 8.42 25.77 13.87
CA GLY A 78 9.31 26.93 13.94
C GLY A 78 10.03 27.23 12.62
N ALA A 79 10.42 26.20 11.87
CA ALA A 79 11.13 26.35 10.61
C ALA A 79 10.21 26.72 9.43
N LEU A 80 8.95 26.26 9.43
CA LEU A 80 8.05 26.38 8.28
C LEU A 80 6.98 27.48 8.43
N THR A 81 6.65 27.94 9.63
CA THR A 81 5.68 29.05 9.81
C THR A 81 6.12 30.28 9.03
N GLY A 82 5.19 30.90 8.30
CA GLY A 82 5.43 32.01 7.39
C GLY A 82 5.98 31.61 6.01
N LYS A 83 6.30 30.32 5.77
CA LYS A 83 6.70 29.83 4.45
C LYS A 83 5.46 29.57 3.58
N SER A 84 5.66 29.59 2.25
CA SER A 84 4.64 29.25 1.26
C SER A 84 4.46 27.73 1.15
N VAL A 85 3.23 27.25 0.89
CA VAL A 85 2.92 25.88 0.52
C VAL A 85 2.82 25.67 -0.98
N ASP A 86 3.02 26.70 -1.78
CA ASP A 86 2.80 26.67 -3.23
C ASP A 86 3.78 25.71 -3.94
N ASP A 87 5.01 25.61 -3.47
CA ASP A 87 6.01 24.66 -3.96
C ASP A 87 6.20 23.51 -2.97
N GLN A 88 5.47 22.41 -3.20
CA GLN A 88 5.57 21.17 -2.42
C GLN A 88 6.99 20.62 -2.37
N ARG A 89 7.71 20.66 -3.51
CA ARG A 89 9.08 20.14 -3.59
C ARG A 89 10.04 20.95 -2.75
N ALA A 90 9.92 22.27 -2.74
CA ALA A 90 10.73 23.14 -1.90
C ALA A 90 10.42 22.96 -0.40
N LEU A 91 9.14 22.73 -0.05
CA LEU A 91 8.73 22.45 1.32
C LEU A 91 9.30 21.10 1.80
N ASP A 92 9.15 20.04 1.01
CA ASP A 92 9.67 18.72 1.34
C ASP A 92 11.20 18.70 1.43
N ALA A 93 11.90 19.43 0.55
CA ALA A 93 13.35 19.61 0.62
C ALA A 93 13.78 20.28 1.93
N GLN A 94 13.01 21.26 2.43
CA GLN A 94 13.29 21.88 3.74
C GLN A 94 13.07 20.89 4.90
N LEU A 95 12.02 20.05 4.85
CA LEU A 95 11.78 19.00 5.84
C LEU A 95 12.93 17.97 5.87
N ILE A 96 13.39 17.51 4.71
CA ILE A 96 14.51 16.56 4.59
C ILE A 96 15.81 17.20 5.11
N ALA A 97 16.09 18.43 4.71
CA ALA A 97 17.28 19.16 5.17
C ALA A 97 17.24 19.41 6.69
N LEU A 98 16.06 19.69 7.26
CA LEU A 98 15.87 19.88 8.68
C LEU A 98 16.16 18.59 9.46
N ASP A 99 15.71 17.43 8.99
CA ASP A 99 16.05 16.12 9.58
C ASP A 99 17.55 15.85 9.47
N GLY A 100 18.12 16.02 8.30
CA GLY A 100 19.55 15.90 8.03
C GLY A 100 20.13 14.49 8.09
N THR A 101 19.30 13.44 8.27
CA THR A 101 19.72 12.03 8.26
C THR A 101 19.21 11.31 7.00
N ALA A 102 19.96 10.31 6.53
CA ALA A 102 19.62 9.60 5.30
C ALA A 102 18.27 8.86 5.38
N ASN A 103 17.92 8.36 6.57
CA ASN A 103 16.70 7.57 6.81
C ASN A 103 15.64 8.31 7.64
N LYS A 104 15.75 9.64 7.78
CA LYS A 104 14.82 10.49 8.56
C LYS A 104 14.70 10.08 10.04
N GLY A 105 15.79 9.53 10.60
CA GLY A 105 15.79 8.98 11.96
C GLY A 105 15.80 10.04 13.06
N ARG A 106 16.13 11.31 12.77
CA ARG A 106 16.22 12.36 13.78
C ARG A 106 14.85 12.92 14.17
N LEU A 107 14.05 13.35 13.22
CA LEU A 107 12.70 13.87 13.44
C LEU A 107 11.65 12.79 13.32
N GLY A 108 11.87 11.82 12.43
CA GLY A 108 10.99 10.72 12.12
C GLY A 108 10.26 10.90 10.79
N ALA A 109 10.25 9.85 9.95
CA ALA A 109 9.51 9.86 8.69
C ALA A 109 8.01 10.13 8.91
N ASN A 110 7.43 9.66 10.01
CA ASN A 110 6.05 9.92 10.39
C ASN A 110 5.78 11.41 10.66
N ALA A 111 6.71 12.13 11.31
CA ALA A 111 6.60 13.57 11.52
C ALA A 111 6.68 14.33 10.19
N LEU A 112 7.66 14.00 9.35
CA LEU A 112 7.88 14.66 8.06
C LEU A 112 6.68 14.43 7.11
N LEU A 113 6.24 13.18 6.98
CA LEU A 113 5.14 12.83 6.08
C LEU A 113 3.83 13.50 6.50
N GLY A 114 3.52 13.52 7.80
CA GLY A 114 2.33 14.22 8.30
C GLY A 114 2.28 15.67 7.86
N VAL A 115 3.39 16.39 7.97
CA VAL A 115 3.48 17.79 7.53
C VAL A 115 3.42 17.94 6.02
N SER A 116 4.15 17.09 5.29
CA SER A 116 4.19 17.08 3.82
C SER A 116 2.79 16.88 3.21
N LEU A 117 2.02 15.89 3.71
CA LEU A 117 0.68 15.62 3.25
C LEU A 117 -0.34 16.70 3.68
N ALA A 118 -0.26 17.17 4.94
CA ALA A 118 -1.13 18.24 5.43
C ALA A 118 -0.95 19.54 4.61
N ALA A 119 0.28 19.85 4.16
CA ALA A 119 0.56 20.97 3.26
C ALA A 119 -0.11 20.80 1.90
N ALA A 120 -0.06 19.60 1.30
CA ALA A 120 -0.74 19.31 0.04
C ALA A 120 -2.27 19.45 0.17
N HIS A 121 -2.86 18.96 1.26
CA HIS A 121 -4.28 19.16 1.56
C HIS A 121 -4.64 20.63 1.75
N ALA A 122 -3.82 21.40 2.47
CA ALA A 122 -4.04 22.83 2.68
C ALA A 122 -3.99 23.62 1.35
N ARG A 123 -3.07 23.23 0.44
CA ARG A 123 -2.96 23.81 -0.91
C ARG A 123 -4.17 23.49 -1.77
N ALA A 124 -4.65 22.25 -1.76
CA ALA A 124 -5.88 21.87 -2.45
C ALA A 124 -7.08 22.68 -1.94
N ALA A 125 -7.22 22.84 -0.62
CA ALA A 125 -8.26 23.67 0.00
C ALA A 125 -8.11 25.15 -0.36
N LEU A 126 -6.90 25.69 -0.46
CA LEU A 126 -6.60 27.06 -0.90
C LEU A 126 -7.09 27.32 -2.32
N HIS A 127 -6.88 26.36 -3.22
CA HIS A 127 -7.28 26.44 -4.63
C HIS A 127 -8.76 26.05 -4.85
N GLY A 128 -9.42 25.47 -3.84
CA GLY A 128 -10.83 25.04 -3.93
C GLY A 128 -11.02 23.84 -4.85
N VAL A 129 -10.02 22.95 -4.94
CA VAL A 129 -10.02 21.72 -5.75
C VAL A 129 -9.83 20.50 -4.87
N GLU A 130 -10.13 19.33 -5.43
CA GLU A 130 -9.86 18.05 -4.76
C GLU A 130 -8.36 17.74 -4.73
N LEU A 131 -7.90 16.94 -3.75
CA LEU A 131 -6.46 16.64 -3.60
C LEU A 131 -5.90 15.93 -4.85
N TYR A 132 -6.65 15.01 -5.45
CA TYR A 132 -6.20 14.33 -6.67
C TYR A 132 -6.03 15.28 -7.85
N GLU A 133 -6.86 16.33 -7.95
CA GLU A 133 -6.74 17.37 -8.97
C GLU A 133 -5.55 18.30 -8.69
N GLU A 134 -5.34 18.67 -7.44
CA GLU A 134 -4.21 19.51 -7.01
C GLU A 134 -2.86 18.88 -7.34
N ILE A 135 -2.73 17.56 -7.17
CA ILE A 135 -1.47 16.83 -7.39
C ILE A 135 -1.32 16.41 -8.86
N GLY A 136 -2.39 15.90 -9.49
CA GLY A 136 -2.32 15.27 -10.80
C GLY A 136 -2.82 16.14 -11.95
N GLY A 137 -3.43 17.30 -11.66
CA GLY A 137 -4.00 18.22 -12.65
C GLY A 137 -5.12 17.59 -13.46
N GLU A 138 -5.40 18.16 -14.63
CA GLU A 138 -6.49 17.75 -15.52
C GLU A 138 -6.38 16.31 -16.04
N THR A 139 -5.19 15.71 -15.98
CA THR A 139 -4.93 14.33 -16.43
C THR A 139 -5.26 13.26 -15.39
N ALA A 140 -5.56 13.64 -14.15
CA ALA A 140 -5.92 12.74 -13.05
C ALA A 140 -7.34 12.21 -13.23
N GLN A 141 -7.49 11.07 -13.91
CA GLN A 141 -8.80 10.52 -14.26
C GLN A 141 -8.90 8.99 -14.17
N THR A 142 -7.79 8.30 -13.88
CA THR A 142 -7.76 6.84 -13.83
C THR A 142 -8.11 6.35 -12.43
N LEU A 143 -9.29 5.72 -12.30
CA LEU A 143 -9.68 4.98 -11.10
C LEU A 143 -8.82 3.71 -10.99
N PRO A 144 -8.18 3.46 -9.83
CA PRO A 144 -7.34 2.28 -9.67
C PRO A 144 -8.16 1.00 -9.55
N VAL A 145 -7.66 -0.10 -10.10
CA VAL A 145 -8.18 -1.44 -9.84
C VAL A 145 -7.79 -1.85 -8.41
N PRO A 146 -8.77 -2.18 -7.54
CA PRO A 146 -8.46 -2.56 -6.16
C PRO A 146 -7.96 -4.00 -6.08
N LEU A 147 -6.86 -4.22 -5.35
CA LEU A 147 -6.41 -5.51 -4.89
C LEU A 147 -7.01 -5.71 -3.49
N LEU A 148 -8.10 -6.47 -3.39
CA LEU A 148 -8.89 -6.59 -2.17
C LEU A 148 -8.42 -7.80 -1.35
N ASN A 149 -7.74 -7.57 -0.23
CA ASN A 149 -7.25 -8.61 0.65
C ASN A 149 -8.39 -9.24 1.46
N ILE A 150 -8.95 -10.35 0.97
CA ILE A 150 -10.12 -11.01 1.58
C ILE A 150 -9.79 -12.20 2.46
N LEU A 151 -8.54 -12.70 2.43
CA LEU A 151 -8.06 -13.76 3.30
C LEU A 151 -6.63 -13.43 3.78
N ASN A 152 -6.47 -13.36 5.10
CA ASN A 152 -5.23 -13.02 5.79
C ASN A 152 -4.51 -14.25 6.36
N GLY A 153 -3.19 -14.23 6.29
CA GLY A 153 -2.29 -15.17 6.94
C GLY A 153 -1.05 -14.46 7.48
N GLY A 154 0.04 -15.17 7.64
CA GLY A 154 1.32 -14.64 8.10
C GLY A 154 1.22 -13.83 9.39
N LYS A 155 1.84 -12.67 9.42
CA LYS A 155 1.77 -11.73 10.56
C LYS A 155 0.39 -11.07 10.76
N HIS A 156 -0.44 -11.03 9.73
CA HIS A 156 -1.78 -10.43 9.81
C HIS A 156 -2.82 -11.35 10.49
N ALA A 157 -2.52 -12.66 10.63
CA ALA A 157 -3.46 -13.63 11.17
C ALA A 157 -2.75 -14.86 11.73
N ALA A 158 -2.62 -14.93 13.06
CA ALA A 158 -2.03 -16.08 13.72
C ALA A 158 -2.77 -17.39 13.39
N ASN A 159 -2.02 -18.47 13.14
CA ASN A 159 -2.55 -19.80 12.84
C ASN A 159 -3.40 -19.94 11.57
N SER A 160 -3.30 -19.01 10.61
CA SER A 160 -3.93 -19.10 9.29
C SER A 160 -2.98 -19.77 8.28
N THR A 161 -2.57 -19.08 7.23
CA THR A 161 -1.62 -19.52 6.20
C THR A 161 -0.22 -18.96 6.49
N ASP A 162 0.84 -19.50 5.85
CA ASP A 162 2.18 -18.93 5.96
C ASP A 162 2.30 -17.63 5.16
N PHE A 163 1.71 -17.57 3.95
CA PHE A 163 1.67 -16.36 3.14
C PHE A 163 0.66 -15.37 3.67
N GLN A 164 0.98 -14.08 3.55
CA GLN A 164 0.36 -13.02 4.32
C GLN A 164 -1.00 -12.59 3.80
N GLU A 165 -1.18 -12.48 2.46
CA GLU A 165 -2.40 -11.95 1.87
C GLU A 165 -2.81 -12.70 0.60
N PHE A 166 -4.11 -12.99 0.51
CA PHE A 166 -4.75 -13.53 -0.67
C PHE A 166 -5.86 -12.59 -1.11
N MET A 167 -5.69 -12.01 -2.30
CA MET A 167 -6.51 -10.91 -2.79
C MET A 167 -7.30 -11.30 -4.02
N VAL A 168 -8.52 -10.73 -4.14
CA VAL A 168 -9.30 -10.75 -5.38
C VAL A 168 -9.17 -9.42 -6.10
N VAL A 169 -9.09 -9.48 -7.43
CA VAL A 169 -8.80 -8.32 -8.28
C VAL A 169 -9.83 -8.24 -9.40
N PRO A 170 -10.78 -7.27 -9.34
CA PRO A 170 -11.85 -7.14 -10.32
C PRO A 170 -11.37 -6.47 -11.62
N VAL A 171 -10.91 -7.30 -12.56
CA VAL A 171 -10.30 -6.85 -13.82
C VAL A 171 -11.25 -6.86 -15.03
N GLY A 172 -12.41 -7.49 -14.93
CA GLY A 172 -13.36 -7.66 -16.06
C GLY A 172 -14.54 -6.71 -16.00
N PHE A 173 -14.38 -5.50 -15.47
CA PHE A 173 -15.41 -4.48 -15.31
C PHE A 173 -15.04 -3.20 -16.04
N THR A 174 -16.04 -2.32 -16.26
CA THR A 174 -15.87 -1.06 -16.98
C THR A 174 -15.88 0.16 -16.08
N THR A 175 -16.34 0.01 -14.81
CA THR A 175 -16.35 1.06 -13.81
C THR A 175 -15.73 0.57 -12.49
N TYR A 176 -15.22 1.50 -11.70
CA TYR A 176 -14.71 1.19 -10.37
C TYR A 176 -15.84 0.66 -9.45
N ALA A 177 -17.01 1.30 -9.51
CA ALA A 177 -18.17 0.91 -8.70
C ALA A 177 -18.59 -0.55 -8.93
N GLU A 178 -18.63 -1.02 -10.19
CA GLU A 178 -18.95 -2.42 -10.50
C GLU A 178 -17.84 -3.37 -10.01
N GLY A 179 -16.57 -3.01 -10.17
CA GLY A 179 -15.45 -3.77 -9.66
C GLY A 179 -15.50 -3.90 -8.14
N LEU A 180 -15.74 -2.80 -7.42
CA LEU A 180 -15.85 -2.80 -5.96
C LEU A 180 -17.06 -3.63 -5.50
N ARG A 181 -18.22 -3.53 -6.15
CA ARG A 181 -19.40 -4.36 -5.87
C ARG A 181 -19.05 -5.84 -5.96
N ALA A 182 -18.42 -6.25 -7.07
CA ALA A 182 -18.01 -7.63 -7.25
C ALA A 182 -17.09 -8.12 -6.11
N GLY A 183 -16.11 -7.31 -5.72
CA GLY A 183 -15.23 -7.63 -4.59
C GLY A 183 -15.99 -7.80 -3.26
N ALA A 184 -16.97 -6.94 -2.98
CA ALA A 184 -17.80 -7.04 -1.77
C ALA A 184 -18.71 -8.29 -1.78
N GLU A 185 -19.30 -8.63 -2.93
CA GLU A 185 -20.13 -9.84 -3.09
C GLU A 185 -19.27 -11.12 -2.94
N ILE A 186 -18.04 -11.13 -3.47
CA ILE A 186 -17.10 -12.25 -3.27
C ILE A 186 -16.69 -12.38 -1.81
N PHE A 187 -16.42 -11.25 -1.13
CA PHE A 187 -16.11 -11.26 0.30
C PHE A 187 -17.24 -11.87 1.14
N ALA A 188 -18.51 -11.53 0.83
CA ALA A 188 -19.67 -12.12 1.48
C ALA A 188 -19.81 -13.62 1.16
N ALA A 189 -19.56 -14.04 -0.09
CA ALA A 189 -19.56 -15.43 -0.50
C ALA A 189 -18.47 -16.25 0.19
N LEU A 190 -17.25 -15.66 0.36
CA LEU A 190 -16.17 -16.30 1.11
C LEU A 190 -16.56 -16.52 2.58
N ARG A 191 -17.18 -15.53 3.22
CA ARG A 191 -17.69 -15.68 4.60
C ARG A 191 -18.63 -16.88 4.72
N THR A 192 -19.59 -16.99 3.80
CA THR A 192 -20.55 -18.10 3.75
C THR A 192 -19.83 -19.44 3.53
N HIS A 193 -18.89 -19.49 2.58
CA HIS A 193 -18.10 -20.69 2.31
C HIS A 193 -17.32 -21.19 3.53
N LEU A 194 -16.65 -20.28 4.24
CA LEU A 194 -15.89 -20.60 5.44
C LEU A 194 -16.82 -21.09 6.57
N HIS A 195 -17.97 -20.42 6.78
CA HIS A 195 -18.97 -20.81 7.76
C HIS A 195 -19.53 -22.22 7.48
N ASP A 196 -19.91 -22.53 6.23
CA ASP A 196 -20.43 -23.84 5.81
C ASP A 196 -19.44 -24.98 6.11
N ARG A 197 -18.15 -24.67 6.13
CA ARG A 197 -17.05 -25.61 6.45
C ARG A 197 -16.71 -25.64 7.95
N GLY A 198 -17.39 -24.88 8.79
CA GLY A 198 -17.11 -24.78 10.22
C GLY A 198 -15.78 -24.04 10.53
N LEU A 199 -15.29 -23.24 9.58
CA LEU A 199 -14.07 -22.45 9.72
C LEU A 199 -14.36 -21.08 10.33
N ALA A 200 -13.38 -20.51 11.04
CA ALA A 200 -13.50 -19.19 11.63
C ALA A 200 -13.68 -18.09 10.57
N THR A 201 -14.54 -17.11 10.87
CA THR A 201 -14.76 -15.90 10.06
C THR A 201 -14.33 -14.63 10.80
N GLY A 202 -13.44 -14.76 11.78
CA GLY A 202 -12.73 -13.63 12.39
C GLY A 202 -11.84 -12.96 11.34
N GLN A 203 -11.61 -11.65 11.50
CA GLN A 203 -10.84 -10.85 10.55
C GLN A 203 -9.44 -10.56 11.11
N GLY A 204 -8.46 -10.56 10.22
CA GLY A 204 -7.11 -10.07 10.48
C GLY A 204 -7.01 -8.54 10.46
N ASP A 205 -5.80 -8.04 10.58
CA ASP A 205 -5.52 -6.59 10.70
C ASP A 205 -6.04 -5.78 9.50
N GLU A 206 -6.10 -6.36 8.33
CA GLU A 206 -6.53 -5.70 7.09
C GLU A 206 -7.97 -6.01 6.66
N GLY A 207 -8.73 -6.67 7.53
CA GLY A 207 -10.15 -6.93 7.33
C GLY A 207 -10.48 -8.22 6.59
N GLY A 208 -9.51 -8.91 5.99
CA GLY A 208 -9.67 -10.24 5.42
C GLY A 208 -9.93 -11.31 6.49
N PHE A 209 -10.61 -12.41 6.12
CA PHE A 209 -10.83 -13.51 7.05
C PHE A 209 -9.54 -14.24 7.39
N ALA A 210 -9.46 -14.79 8.58
CA ALA A 210 -8.30 -15.48 9.11
C ALA A 210 -8.64 -16.94 9.53
N PRO A 211 -9.08 -17.82 8.60
CA PRO A 211 -9.38 -19.20 8.92
C PRO A 211 -8.10 -20.01 9.12
N SER A 212 -8.15 -21.03 9.96
CA SER A 212 -7.08 -22.05 10.00
C SER A 212 -7.26 -23.02 8.84
N LEU A 213 -6.42 -22.88 7.82
CA LEU A 213 -6.45 -23.73 6.63
C LEU A 213 -5.36 -24.82 6.69
N PRO A 214 -5.55 -25.97 6.01
CA PRO A 214 -4.59 -27.07 6.04
C PRO A 214 -3.31 -26.79 5.25
N SER A 215 -3.34 -25.90 4.28
CA SER A 215 -2.20 -25.53 3.44
C SER A 215 -2.39 -24.11 2.88
N ASN A 216 -1.33 -23.53 2.32
CA ASN A 216 -1.38 -22.25 1.63
C ASN A 216 -2.22 -22.33 0.34
N GLU A 217 -2.15 -23.45 -0.38
CA GLU A 217 -2.95 -23.67 -1.58
C GLU A 217 -4.46 -23.72 -1.30
N ALA A 218 -4.87 -24.19 -0.11
CA ALA A 218 -6.28 -24.21 0.29
C ALA A 218 -6.90 -22.79 0.38
N ALA A 219 -6.08 -21.77 0.58
CA ALA A 219 -6.55 -20.37 0.51
C ALA A 219 -6.94 -20.00 -0.93
N LEU A 220 -6.13 -20.36 -1.91
CA LEU A 220 -6.44 -20.13 -3.34
C LEU A 220 -7.71 -20.88 -3.77
N GLU A 221 -7.86 -22.13 -3.32
CA GLU A 221 -9.07 -22.92 -3.58
C GLU A 221 -10.33 -22.29 -2.94
N ALA A 222 -10.20 -21.72 -1.74
CA ALA A 222 -11.29 -20.99 -1.08
C ALA A 222 -11.66 -19.72 -1.84
N LEU A 223 -10.68 -18.97 -2.36
CA LEU A 223 -10.94 -17.80 -3.21
C LEU A 223 -11.64 -18.20 -4.50
N MET A 224 -11.18 -19.25 -5.20
CA MET A 224 -11.82 -19.75 -6.41
C MET A 224 -13.28 -20.09 -6.15
N THR A 225 -13.55 -20.84 -5.08
CA THR A 225 -14.92 -21.20 -4.68
C THR A 225 -15.77 -19.97 -4.36
N ALA A 226 -15.21 -18.96 -3.69
CA ALA A 226 -15.93 -17.74 -3.36
C ALA A 226 -16.29 -16.92 -4.60
N ILE A 227 -15.36 -16.79 -5.56
CA ILE A 227 -15.59 -16.11 -6.84
C ILE A 227 -16.73 -16.77 -7.61
N GLU A 228 -16.70 -18.11 -7.74
CA GLU A 228 -17.75 -18.88 -8.44
C GLU A 228 -19.09 -18.82 -7.73
N ARG A 229 -19.12 -18.92 -6.38
CA ARG A 229 -20.35 -18.79 -5.56
C ARG A 229 -20.98 -17.41 -5.68
N ALA A 230 -20.18 -16.36 -5.86
CA ALA A 230 -20.67 -15.01 -6.10
C ALA A 230 -21.18 -14.79 -7.54
N GLY A 231 -21.04 -15.80 -8.43
CA GLY A 231 -21.50 -15.75 -9.80
C GLY A 231 -20.51 -15.10 -10.78
N TYR A 232 -19.26 -14.91 -10.37
CA TYR A 232 -18.22 -14.34 -11.22
C TYR A 232 -17.31 -15.40 -11.81
N LYS A 233 -16.62 -15.05 -12.91
CA LYS A 233 -15.72 -15.95 -13.64
C LYS A 233 -14.26 -15.71 -13.21
N PRO A 234 -13.60 -16.71 -12.55
CA PRO A 234 -12.17 -16.62 -12.26
C PRO A 234 -11.36 -16.48 -13.55
N GLY A 235 -10.32 -15.64 -13.53
CA GLY A 235 -9.44 -15.41 -14.66
C GLY A 235 -9.99 -14.48 -15.73
N GLU A 236 -11.32 -14.41 -15.94
CA GLU A 236 -11.96 -13.51 -16.90
C GLU A 236 -12.35 -12.19 -16.23
N GLN A 237 -13.20 -12.26 -15.20
CA GLN A 237 -13.69 -11.08 -14.47
C GLN A 237 -12.85 -10.77 -13.23
N ILE A 238 -12.38 -11.80 -12.55
CA ILE A 238 -11.65 -11.69 -11.29
C ILE A 238 -10.29 -12.40 -11.42
N GLY A 239 -9.22 -11.65 -11.25
CA GLY A 239 -7.88 -12.19 -11.04
C GLY A 239 -7.61 -12.43 -9.55
N ILE A 240 -6.51 -13.11 -9.25
CA ILE A 240 -5.99 -13.32 -7.90
C ILE A 240 -4.65 -12.60 -7.78
N ALA A 241 -4.42 -11.95 -6.64
CA ALA A 241 -3.11 -11.45 -6.26
C ALA A 241 -2.70 -12.06 -4.91
N ILE A 242 -1.39 -12.23 -4.71
CA ILE A 242 -0.81 -12.78 -3.49
C ILE A 242 0.25 -11.80 -3.00
N ASP A 243 0.28 -11.53 -1.70
CA ASP A 243 1.44 -11.01 -0.99
C ASP A 243 2.00 -12.13 -0.11
N ALA A 244 3.19 -12.57 -0.45
CA ALA A 244 3.83 -13.67 0.26
C ALA A 244 4.54 -13.19 1.53
N ALA A 245 4.99 -11.93 1.58
CA ALA A 245 5.86 -11.38 2.62
C ALA A 245 7.01 -12.35 2.96
N ALA A 246 7.70 -12.86 1.93
CA ALA A 246 8.59 -14.01 2.06
C ALA A 246 9.81 -13.76 2.95
N THR A 247 10.19 -12.51 3.21
CA THR A 247 11.21 -12.15 4.21
C THR A 247 10.90 -12.75 5.59
N GLU A 248 9.59 -12.81 5.94
CA GLU A 248 9.13 -13.36 7.23
C GLU A 248 9.27 -14.89 7.36
N LEU A 249 9.44 -15.57 6.23
CA LEU A 249 9.59 -17.02 6.15
C LEU A 249 11.07 -17.44 6.12
N LEU A 250 11.98 -16.45 6.01
CA LEU A 250 13.40 -16.70 5.83
C LEU A 250 14.03 -17.18 7.14
N THR A 251 14.71 -18.31 7.07
CA THR A 251 15.47 -18.88 8.18
C THR A 251 16.92 -18.36 8.18
N ALA A 252 17.62 -18.53 9.29
CA ALA A 252 19.01 -18.06 9.43
C ALA A 252 20.00 -18.68 8.43
N ASP A 253 19.66 -19.83 7.85
CA ASP A 253 20.45 -20.52 6.82
C ASP A 253 20.05 -20.15 5.38
N GLY A 254 19.17 -19.13 5.22
CA GLY A 254 18.81 -18.58 3.93
C GLY A 254 17.72 -19.34 3.16
N ARG A 255 16.99 -20.23 3.84
CA ARG A 255 15.88 -20.99 3.26
C ARG A 255 14.53 -20.47 3.73
N TYR A 256 13.44 -20.86 3.07
CA TYR A 256 12.07 -20.44 3.38
C TYR A 256 11.32 -21.59 4.05
N THR A 257 10.78 -21.37 5.25
CA THR A 257 9.99 -22.37 5.97
C THR A 257 8.50 -22.10 5.84
N LEU A 258 7.78 -23.05 5.27
CA LEU A 258 6.33 -23.12 5.24
C LEU A 258 5.87 -24.01 6.39
N GLU A 259 5.59 -23.40 7.55
CA GLU A 259 5.27 -24.14 8.80
C GLU A 259 4.00 -24.97 8.66
N ARG A 260 3.00 -24.43 7.97
CA ARG A 260 1.72 -25.12 7.72
C ARG A 260 1.89 -26.43 6.96
N GLU A 261 2.89 -26.50 6.11
CA GLU A 261 3.12 -27.65 5.24
C GLU A 261 4.30 -28.52 5.73
N GLY A 262 4.99 -28.07 6.79
CA GLY A 262 6.19 -28.76 7.29
C GLY A 262 7.31 -28.84 6.24
N ARG A 263 7.44 -27.82 5.40
CA ARG A 263 8.39 -27.76 4.28
C ARG A 263 9.37 -26.63 4.48
N THR A 264 10.61 -26.88 4.08
CA THR A 264 11.66 -25.84 3.96
C THR A 264 12.18 -25.86 2.53
N LEU A 265 12.24 -24.71 1.90
CA LEU A 265 12.50 -24.53 0.47
C LEU A 265 13.71 -23.63 0.26
N GLU A 266 14.53 -23.95 -0.75
CA GLU A 266 15.50 -23.03 -1.32
C GLU A 266 14.78 -21.99 -2.22
N SER A 267 15.44 -20.85 -2.54
CA SER A 267 14.85 -19.82 -3.42
C SER A 267 14.36 -20.40 -4.74
N GLY A 268 15.10 -21.29 -5.37
CA GLY A 268 14.71 -21.94 -6.62
C GLY A 268 13.44 -22.79 -6.49
N GLU A 269 13.29 -23.52 -5.39
CA GLU A 269 12.12 -24.35 -5.12
C GLU A 269 10.87 -23.48 -4.82
N LEU A 270 11.05 -22.34 -4.16
CA LEU A 270 9.96 -21.39 -3.94
C LEU A 270 9.53 -20.72 -5.26
N ILE A 271 10.47 -20.40 -6.15
CA ILE A 271 10.17 -19.92 -7.51
C ILE A 271 9.37 -20.96 -8.30
N ASP A 272 9.72 -22.25 -8.21
CA ASP A 272 8.97 -23.32 -8.89
C ASP A 272 7.56 -23.49 -8.30
N LEU A 273 7.38 -23.31 -6.98
CA LEU A 273 6.05 -23.27 -6.35
C LEU A 273 5.20 -22.15 -6.95
N TRP A 274 5.75 -20.93 -7.03
CA TRP A 274 5.05 -19.79 -7.65
C TRP A 274 4.67 -20.07 -9.10
N ALA A 275 5.59 -20.60 -9.90
CA ALA A 275 5.33 -20.94 -11.28
C ALA A 275 4.23 -22.00 -11.42
N GLY A 276 4.22 -23.00 -10.54
CA GLY A 276 3.18 -24.02 -10.49
C GLY A 276 1.80 -23.43 -10.16
N TRP A 277 1.73 -22.54 -9.18
CA TRP A 277 0.46 -21.89 -8.82
C TRP A 277 -0.03 -20.92 -9.89
N CYS A 278 0.86 -20.16 -10.53
CA CYS A 278 0.51 -19.28 -11.65
C CYS A 278 -0.03 -20.08 -12.86
N ALA A 279 0.39 -21.34 -13.05
CA ALA A 279 -0.16 -22.21 -14.09
C ALA A 279 -1.53 -22.83 -13.71
N LYS A 280 -1.81 -23.00 -12.40
CA LYS A 280 -3.03 -23.64 -11.88
C LYS A 280 -4.14 -22.63 -11.59
N PHE A 281 -3.83 -21.46 -11.10
CA PHE A 281 -4.77 -20.44 -10.64
C PHE A 281 -4.64 -19.16 -11.47
N PRO A 282 -5.68 -18.33 -11.56
CA PRO A 282 -5.66 -17.07 -12.32
C PRO A 282 -4.90 -15.96 -11.57
N ILE A 283 -3.66 -16.24 -11.14
CA ILE A 283 -2.80 -15.30 -10.47
C ILE A 283 -2.27 -14.29 -11.48
N ILE A 284 -2.46 -13.01 -11.21
CA ILE A 284 -2.03 -11.89 -12.07
C ILE A 284 -0.99 -11.00 -11.41
N SER A 285 -0.80 -11.13 -10.09
CA SER A 285 0.16 -10.35 -9.31
C SER A 285 0.72 -11.17 -8.15
N LEU A 286 2.04 -11.13 -7.98
CA LEU A 286 2.77 -11.72 -6.85
C LEU A 286 3.65 -10.64 -6.23
N GLU A 287 3.40 -10.33 -4.97
CA GLU A 287 4.14 -9.37 -4.16
C GLU A 287 5.06 -10.13 -3.19
N ASP A 288 6.28 -9.62 -3.05
CA ASP A 288 7.32 -10.10 -2.12
C ASP A 288 7.45 -11.63 -2.08
N GLY A 289 7.51 -12.23 -3.29
CA GLY A 289 7.62 -13.68 -3.47
C GLY A 289 8.94 -14.28 -2.99
N LEU A 290 9.94 -13.45 -2.67
CA LEU A 290 11.24 -13.79 -2.11
C LEU A 290 11.67 -12.72 -1.09
N ALA A 291 12.68 -13.03 -0.28
CA ALA A 291 13.21 -12.12 0.74
C ALA A 291 13.81 -10.83 0.15
N GLU A 292 13.75 -9.73 0.90
CA GLU A 292 14.08 -8.36 0.50
C GLU A 292 15.52 -8.12 0.00
N ASP A 293 16.44 -9.03 0.26
CA ASP A 293 17.84 -8.92 -0.17
C ASP A 293 18.28 -10.06 -1.12
N ASP A 294 17.37 -10.99 -1.52
CA ASP A 294 17.67 -12.03 -2.51
C ASP A 294 17.56 -11.53 -3.96
N TRP A 295 18.34 -10.51 -4.32
CA TRP A 295 18.31 -9.87 -5.64
C TRP A 295 18.46 -10.83 -6.81
N SER A 296 19.29 -11.88 -6.66
CA SER A 296 19.47 -12.90 -7.69
C SER A 296 18.24 -13.78 -7.87
N GLY A 297 17.61 -14.17 -6.78
CA GLY A 297 16.35 -14.90 -6.78
C GLY A 297 15.22 -14.07 -7.41
N TRP A 298 15.13 -12.78 -7.08
CA TRP A 298 14.14 -11.88 -7.69
C TRP A 298 14.30 -11.78 -9.22
N SER A 299 15.53 -11.66 -9.71
CA SER A 299 15.78 -11.65 -11.16
C SER A 299 15.38 -12.97 -11.82
N ALA A 300 15.64 -14.11 -11.16
CA ALA A 300 15.22 -15.43 -11.62
C ALA A 300 13.67 -15.57 -11.58
N LEU A 301 13.01 -15.06 -10.54
CA LEU A 301 11.56 -15.05 -10.43
C LEU A 301 10.92 -14.26 -11.57
N VAL A 302 11.41 -13.03 -11.85
CA VAL A 302 10.95 -12.22 -12.98
C VAL A 302 11.17 -12.94 -14.31
N GLN A 303 12.31 -13.58 -14.49
CA GLN A 303 12.57 -14.38 -15.70
C GLN A 303 11.57 -15.53 -15.85
N ARG A 304 11.18 -16.17 -14.75
CA ARG A 304 10.33 -17.36 -14.73
C ARG A 304 8.85 -17.08 -14.97
N ILE A 305 8.30 -16.07 -14.31
CA ILE A 305 6.86 -15.77 -14.35
C ILE A 305 6.53 -14.36 -14.84
N GLY A 306 7.47 -13.46 -14.81
CA GLY A 306 7.25 -12.05 -15.03
C GLY A 306 6.76 -11.66 -16.44
N GLY A 307 6.70 -12.59 -17.41
CA GLY A 307 6.07 -12.38 -18.73
C GLY A 307 4.53 -12.40 -18.68
N THR A 308 3.95 -13.06 -17.68
CA THR A 308 2.49 -13.28 -17.55
C THR A 308 1.92 -12.77 -16.24
N VAL A 309 2.73 -12.65 -15.18
CA VAL A 309 2.33 -12.23 -13.85
C VAL A 309 3.14 -10.99 -13.45
N GLN A 310 2.47 -10.01 -12.86
CA GLN A 310 3.12 -8.84 -12.27
C GLN A 310 3.92 -9.29 -11.04
N VAL A 311 5.22 -8.96 -10.99
CA VAL A 311 6.09 -9.23 -9.83
C VAL A 311 6.34 -7.90 -9.11
N VAL A 312 5.79 -7.79 -7.92
CA VAL A 312 5.72 -6.54 -7.14
C VAL A 312 6.79 -6.56 -6.05
N GLY A 313 7.61 -5.52 -5.98
CA GLY A 313 8.51 -5.30 -4.85
C GLY A 313 7.88 -4.31 -3.86
N ASP A 314 7.70 -4.77 -2.61
CA ASP A 314 7.40 -3.96 -1.44
C ASP A 314 8.66 -3.80 -0.59
N ASP A 315 9.01 -4.76 0.26
CA ASP A 315 10.19 -4.72 1.13
C ASP A 315 11.51 -4.66 0.32
N LEU A 316 11.52 -5.26 -0.88
CA LEU A 316 12.65 -5.15 -1.81
C LEU A 316 12.96 -3.70 -2.16
N LEU A 317 11.95 -2.84 -2.35
CA LEU A 317 12.08 -1.51 -2.96
C LEU A 317 11.81 -0.36 -1.99
N VAL A 318 10.96 -0.58 -0.99
CA VAL A 318 10.57 0.36 0.10
C VAL A 318 10.30 1.79 -0.37
N THR A 319 9.67 1.94 -1.55
CA THR A 319 9.38 3.26 -2.16
C THR A 319 10.64 4.14 -2.33
N ASN A 320 11.83 3.55 -2.36
CA ASN A 320 13.14 4.22 -2.41
C ASN A 320 13.69 4.24 -3.83
N VAL A 321 13.97 5.44 -4.37
CA VAL A 321 14.45 5.63 -5.76
C VAL A 321 15.74 4.86 -6.05
N GLU A 322 16.70 4.81 -5.11
CA GLU A 322 17.96 4.09 -5.32
C GLU A 322 17.73 2.57 -5.44
N ARG A 323 16.87 2.00 -4.58
CA ARG A 323 16.52 0.59 -4.65
C ARG A 323 15.69 0.27 -5.91
N ILE A 324 14.79 1.18 -6.31
CA ILE A 324 14.02 1.06 -7.57
C ILE A 324 14.98 1.04 -8.78
N GLN A 325 15.96 1.96 -8.84
CA GLN A 325 16.96 1.99 -9.92
C GLN A 325 17.79 0.70 -9.95
N ARG A 326 18.16 0.15 -8.80
CA ARG A 326 18.81 -1.16 -8.73
C ARG A 326 17.87 -2.26 -9.25
N GLY A 327 16.61 -2.30 -8.83
CA GLY A 327 15.62 -3.27 -9.29
C GLY A 327 15.41 -3.24 -10.79
N ILE A 328 15.38 -2.03 -11.39
CA ILE A 328 15.30 -1.83 -12.84
C ILE A 328 16.54 -2.40 -13.55
N LYS A 329 17.74 -2.05 -13.05
CA LYS A 329 19.01 -2.53 -13.61
C LYS A 329 19.12 -4.04 -13.56
N ASP A 330 18.77 -4.64 -12.42
CA ASP A 330 18.89 -6.07 -12.17
C ASP A 330 17.69 -6.86 -12.71
N ARG A 331 16.64 -6.17 -13.24
CA ARG A 331 15.37 -6.77 -13.68
C ARG A 331 14.70 -7.59 -12.58
N ALA A 332 14.73 -7.09 -11.35
CA ALA A 332 14.31 -7.82 -10.18
C ALA A 332 12.79 -7.69 -9.88
N ALA A 333 12.10 -6.75 -10.50
CA ALA A 333 10.67 -6.56 -10.33
C ALA A 333 10.03 -6.05 -11.64
N THR A 334 8.70 -5.92 -11.63
CA THR A 334 7.93 -5.39 -12.77
C THR A 334 6.88 -4.38 -12.33
N ALA A 335 6.73 -4.23 -11.02
CA ALA A 335 5.85 -3.28 -10.39
C ALA A 335 6.41 -2.83 -9.04
N LEU A 336 6.06 -1.61 -8.64
CA LEU A 336 6.39 -1.00 -7.36
C LEU A 336 5.15 -0.94 -6.48
N LEU A 337 5.23 -1.45 -5.26
CA LEU A 337 4.29 -1.08 -4.21
C LEU A 337 4.72 0.26 -3.62
N VAL A 338 3.78 1.20 -3.50
CA VAL A 338 4.05 2.58 -3.08
C VAL A 338 3.43 2.82 -1.72
N LYS A 339 4.24 3.03 -0.72
CA LYS A 339 3.84 3.38 0.64
C LYS A 339 4.51 4.71 1.06
N PRO A 340 3.79 5.84 1.07
CA PRO A 340 4.40 7.14 1.34
C PRO A 340 5.20 7.21 2.65
N ASN A 341 4.77 6.45 3.68
CA ASN A 341 5.46 6.43 4.97
C ASN A 341 6.79 5.64 4.97
N GLN A 342 7.04 4.78 3.95
CA GLN A 342 8.33 4.10 3.79
C GLN A 342 9.45 5.05 3.39
N ILE A 343 9.10 6.19 2.78
CA ILE A 343 10.08 7.20 2.31
C ILE A 343 9.96 8.55 3.03
N GLY A 344 8.76 9.00 3.42
CA GLY A 344 8.54 10.06 4.38
C GLY A 344 8.20 11.44 3.85
N THR A 345 8.08 11.67 2.51
CA THR A 345 7.52 12.88 1.92
C THR A 345 6.70 12.58 0.67
N LEU A 346 5.78 13.48 0.32
CA LEU A 346 4.99 13.39 -0.92
C LEU A 346 5.91 13.48 -2.15
N THR A 347 6.87 14.40 -2.14
CA THR A 347 7.80 14.59 -3.26
C THR A 347 8.60 13.32 -3.56
N GLU A 348 9.21 12.68 -2.54
CA GLU A 348 9.97 11.45 -2.75
C GLU A 348 9.05 10.30 -3.19
N THR A 349 7.82 10.26 -2.71
CA THR A 349 6.80 9.29 -3.17
C THR A 349 6.51 9.46 -4.67
N LEU A 350 6.30 10.69 -5.13
CA LEU A 350 6.06 10.99 -6.54
C LEU A 350 7.29 10.70 -7.42
N ASP A 351 8.50 10.95 -6.92
CA ASP A 351 9.75 10.63 -7.61
C ASP A 351 9.94 9.11 -7.75
N ALA A 352 9.58 8.32 -6.73
CA ALA A 352 9.59 6.86 -6.78
C ALA A 352 8.61 6.33 -7.85
N ILE A 353 7.37 6.84 -7.86
CA ILE A 353 6.36 6.51 -8.87
C ILE A 353 6.86 6.85 -10.28
N SER A 354 7.39 8.06 -10.47
CA SER A 354 7.90 8.52 -11.75
C SER A 354 9.06 7.65 -12.25
N THR A 355 9.99 7.26 -11.34
CA THR A 355 11.12 6.40 -11.66
C THR A 355 10.67 5.02 -12.13
N ALA A 356 9.74 4.38 -11.40
CA ALA A 356 9.21 3.07 -11.74
C ALA A 356 8.47 3.10 -13.09
N ARG A 357 7.58 4.09 -13.29
CA ARG A 357 6.81 4.25 -14.53
C ARG A 357 7.70 4.56 -15.74
N GLY A 358 8.76 5.36 -15.54
CA GLY A 358 9.75 5.64 -16.58
C GLY A 358 10.47 4.38 -17.11
N ALA A 359 10.53 3.33 -16.30
CA ALA A 359 11.05 2.00 -16.69
C ALA A 359 9.96 1.04 -17.23
N GLY A 360 8.70 1.51 -17.38
CA GLY A 360 7.59 0.68 -17.84
C GLY A 360 7.00 -0.24 -16.76
N TRP A 361 7.31 0.01 -15.48
CA TRP A 361 6.72 -0.72 -14.36
C TRP A 361 5.34 -0.19 -14.03
N SER A 362 4.47 -1.06 -13.53
CA SER A 362 3.21 -0.67 -12.88
C SER A 362 3.48 -0.11 -11.47
N THR A 363 2.52 0.66 -10.95
CA THR A 363 2.57 1.19 -9.59
C THR A 363 1.26 0.89 -8.87
N ILE A 364 1.35 0.55 -7.57
CA ILE A 364 0.23 0.18 -6.73
C ILE A 364 0.30 1.05 -5.48
N LEU A 365 -0.63 1.98 -5.29
CA LEU A 365 -0.71 2.72 -4.02
C LEU A 365 -1.20 1.78 -2.93
N SER A 366 -0.52 1.77 -1.79
CA SER A 366 -0.79 0.79 -0.74
C SER A 366 -1.03 1.45 0.62
N HIS A 367 -1.96 0.87 1.36
CA HIS A 367 -2.16 1.10 2.78
C HIS A 367 -1.05 0.44 3.61
N ARG A 368 -1.16 0.55 4.93
CA ARG A 368 -0.40 -0.23 5.91
C ARG A 368 -1.36 -1.05 6.79
N SER A 369 -0.81 -1.99 7.56
CA SER A 369 -1.60 -2.78 8.51
C SER A 369 -2.24 -1.94 9.62
N GLY A 370 -1.56 -0.92 10.13
CA GLY A 370 -2.11 0.10 11.03
C GLY A 370 -2.53 1.35 10.26
N GLU A 371 -3.82 1.47 9.99
CA GLU A 371 -4.42 2.56 9.23
C GLU A 371 -5.25 3.50 10.10
N THR A 372 -5.55 4.66 9.52
CA THR A 372 -6.49 5.67 10.06
C THR A 372 -7.62 5.90 9.06
N GLU A 373 -8.53 6.84 9.33
CA GLU A 373 -9.57 7.26 8.40
C GLU A 373 -9.04 8.09 7.22
N ASP A 374 -7.75 8.46 7.22
CA ASP A 374 -7.12 9.22 6.14
C ASP A 374 -7.28 8.52 4.79
N THR A 375 -7.64 9.28 3.76
CA THR A 375 -7.90 8.76 2.41
C THR A 375 -6.89 9.22 1.36
N THR A 376 -5.81 9.86 1.77
CA THR A 376 -4.81 10.47 0.88
C THR A 376 -4.30 9.50 -0.18
N ILE A 377 -4.08 8.20 0.16
CA ILE A 377 -3.62 7.21 -0.84
C ILE A 377 -4.62 6.94 -1.95
N ALA A 378 -5.92 7.14 -1.71
CA ALA A 378 -6.94 7.03 -2.76
C ALA A 378 -6.83 8.20 -3.75
N ASP A 379 -6.68 9.42 -3.24
CA ASP A 379 -6.42 10.62 -4.06
C ASP A 379 -5.10 10.49 -4.83
N LEU A 380 -4.02 10.02 -4.17
CA LEU A 380 -2.72 9.79 -4.82
C LEU A 380 -2.81 8.76 -5.96
N ALA A 381 -3.59 7.70 -5.78
CA ALA A 381 -3.76 6.68 -6.82
C ALA A 381 -4.38 7.27 -8.10
N VAL A 382 -5.36 8.16 -7.95
CA VAL A 382 -5.98 8.86 -9.08
C VAL A 382 -5.06 9.97 -9.61
N ALA A 383 -4.47 10.79 -8.74
CA ALA A 383 -3.56 11.88 -9.10
C ALA A 383 -2.40 11.42 -9.99
N THR A 384 -1.85 10.26 -9.68
CA THR A 384 -0.71 9.69 -10.41
C THR A 384 -1.12 8.76 -11.55
N ASN A 385 -2.43 8.54 -11.75
CA ASN A 385 -2.94 7.50 -12.67
C ASN A 385 -2.22 6.15 -12.44
N ALA A 386 -2.06 5.74 -11.18
CA ALA A 386 -1.30 4.54 -10.81
C ALA A 386 -1.90 3.27 -11.40
N GLY A 387 -3.21 3.27 -11.61
CA GLY A 387 -3.95 2.16 -12.19
C GLY A 387 -4.30 1.05 -11.19
N GLN A 388 -3.65 0.99 -10.03
CA GLN A 388 -3.87 -0.03 -9.01
C GLN A 388 -3.81 0.56 -7.60
N ILE A 389 -4.58 -0.04 -6.66
CA ILE A 389 -4.54 0.29 -5.24
C ILE A 389 -4.70 -0.98 -4.40
N LYS A 390 -3.93 -1.10 -3.31
CA LYS A 390 -4.02 -2.14 -2.30
C LYS A 390 -4.44 -1.48 -0.99
N THR A 391 -5.67 -1.72 -0.53
CA THR A 391 -6.22 -1.05 0.67
C THR A 391 -7.05 -1.98 1.55
N GLY A 392 -6.69 -3.27 1.59
CA GLY A 392 -7.31 -4.28 2.46
C GLY A 392 -8.63 -4.83 1.93
N ALA A 393 -9.44 -5.40 2.81
CA ALA A 393 -10.74 -5.96 2.49
C ALA A 393 -11.82 -4.86 2.37
N PRO A 394 -12.96 -5.15 1.71
CA PRO A 394 -14.14 -4.26 1.74
C PRO A 394 -14.87 -4.35 3.11
N SER A 395 -14.12 -4.21 4.17
CA SER A 395 -14.54 -4.33 5.56
C SER A 395 -13.60 -3.51 6.46
N ARG A 396 -14.06 -3.10 7.65
CA ARG A 396 -13.41 -2.18 8.59
C ARG A 396 -13.35 -0.75 8.05
N SER A 397 -13.73 0.21 8.90
CA SER A 397 -13.99 1.61 8.48
C SER A 397 -12.77 2.28 7.84
N GLU A 398 -11.57 2.03 8.37
CA GLU A 398 -10.31 2.60 7.89
C GLU A 398 -9.93 2.09 6.48
N ARG A 399 -10.39 0.92 6.07
CA ARG A 399 -10.20 0.37 4.71
C ARG A 399 -11.29 0.90 3.79
N VAL A 400 -12.54 0.79 4.23
CA VAL A 400 -13.73 1.23 3.47
C VAL A 400 -13.71 2.74 3.21
N ALA A 401 -13.13 3.54 4.10
CA ALA A 401 -12.97 4.99 3.88
C ALA A 401 -12.27 5.30 2.54
N LYS A 402 -11.18 4.61 2.24
CA LYS A 402 -10.40 4.76 1.00
C LYS A 402 -11.18 4.26 -0.23
N LEU A 403 -11.86 3.12 -0.09
CA LEU A 403 -12.70 2.57 -1.15
C LEU A 403 -13.88 3.51 -1.47
N ASN A 404 -14.53 4.06 -0.45
CA ASN A 404 -15.62 5.03 -0.61
C ASN A 404 -15.12 6.38 -1.16
N ARG A 405 -13.86 6.77 -0.84
CA ARG A 405 -13.27 7.97 -1.45
C ARG A 405 -13.15 7.81 -2.96
N LEU A 406 -12.75 6.66 -3.45
CA LEU A 406 -12.67 6.38 -4.89
C LEU A 406 -14.03 6.38 -5.58
N LEU A 407 -15.12 5.91 -4.92
CA LEU A 407 -16.48 6.05 -5.44
C LEU A 407 -16.86 7.52 -5.60
N ARG A 408 -16.53 8.37 -4.61
CA ARG A 408 -16.79 9.82 -4.71
C ARG A 408 -15.99 10.48 -5.83
N ILE A 409 -14.72 10.06 -6.02
CA ILE A 409 -13.90 10.56 -7.13
C ILE A 409 -14.47 10.10 -8.48
N GLU A 410 -14.97 8.85 -8.59
CA GLU A 410 -15.64 8.37 -9.80
C GLU A 410 -16.86 9.25 -10.14
N ASP A 411 -17.70 9.58 -9.14
CA ASP A 411 -18.84 10.49 -9.32
C ASP A 411 -18.41 11.91 -9.75
N LEU A 412 -17.36 12.46 -9.15
CA LEU A 412 -16.82 13.79 -9.49
C LEU A 412 -16.24 13.83 -10.92
N LEU A 413 -15.59 12.77 -11.36
CA LEU A 413 -15.04 12.66 -12.70
C LEU A 413 -16.14 12.45 -13.76
N GLY A 414 -17.23 11.75 -13.41
CA GLY A 414 -18.32 11.43 -14.34
C GLY A 414 -17.81 10.73 -15.59
N ASP A 415 -18.15 11.23 -16.77
CA ASP A 415 -17.72 10.65 -18.05
C ASP A 415 -16.20 10.68 -18.32
N ARG A 416 -15.45 11.44 -17.52
CA ARG A 416 -13.98 11.45 -17.60
C ARG A 416 -13.32 10.28 -16.84
N ALA A 417 -14.06 9.57 -15.99
CA ALA A 417 -13.56 8.47 -15.22
C ALA A 417 -13.10 7.32 -16.14
N VAL A 418 -11.89 6.82 -15.91
CA VAL A 418 -11.32 5.70 -16.66
C VAL A 418 -11.01 4.56 -15.68
N TYR A 419 -11.58 3.40 -15.93
CA TYR A 419 -11.25 2.17 -15.19
C TYR A 419 -10.58 1.19 -16.15
N LEU A 420 -9.27 0.94 -15.93
CA LEU A 420 -8.46 0.17 -16.87
C LEU A 420 -8.73 -1.34 -16.82
N GLY A 421 -9.30 -1.86 -15.73
CA GLY A 421 -9.51 -3.28 -15.56
C GLY A 421 -8.18 -4.06 -15.78
N ARG A 422 -8.22 -5.08 -16.63
CA ARG A 422 -7.03 -5.89 -16.94
C ARG A 422 -5.87 -5.10 -17.54
N ALA A 423 -6.14 -4.01 -18.24
CA ALA A 423 -5.10 -3.18 -18.84
C ALA A 423 -4.18 -2.51 -17.81
N ALA A 424 -4.63 -2.36 -16.55
CA ALA A 424 -3.80 -1.86 -15.45
C ALA A 424 -2.59 -2.78 -15.14
N PHE A 425 -2.66 -4.04 -15.52
CA PHE A 425 -1.62 -5.07 -15.32
C PHE A 425 -0.81 -5.32 -16.62
N ALA A 426 -1.18 -4.66 -17.72
CA ALA A 426 -0.45 -4.75 -18.98
C ALA A 426 0.80 -3.86 -18.92
N ARG A 427 1.96 -4.41 -19.28
CA ARG A 427 3.19 -3.64 -19.36
C ARG A 427 3.20 -2.72 -20.58
N SER A 428 3.60 -1.47 -20.39
CA SER A 428 3.98 -0.58 -21.47
C SER A 428 5.38 -1.01 -21.97
N GLY A 429 5.40 -1.98 -22.87
CA GLY A 429 6.63 -2.53 -23.43
C GLY A 429 6.75 -4.02 -23.15
N GLY A 430 6.09 -4.82 -23.98
CA GLY A 430 6.27 -6.26 -23.93
C GLY A 430 7.74 -6.63 -23.97
N LEU A 431 8.15 -7.56 -23.11
CA LEU A 431 9.37 -8.31 -23.34
C LEU A 431 9.21 -8.99 -24.71
N LYS A 432 9.81 -8.38 -25.76
CA LYS A 432 10.07 -9.07 -27.02
C LYS A 432 11.22 -10.05 -26.81
#